data_caf7a77ae2e8e38005e2b2b0abe84ea6
#
_entry.id   caf7a77ae2e8e38005e2b2b0abe84ea6
#
_cell.length_a   1.000
_cell.length_b   1.000
_cell.length_c   1.000
_cell.angle_alpha   90.00
_cell.angle_beta   90.00
_cell.angle_gamma   90.00
#
_symmetry.space_group_name_H-M   'P 1'
#
loop_
_entity.id
_entity.type
_entity.pdbx_description
1 polymer ?
#
loop_
_entity_poly.entity_id
_entity_poly.type
_entity_poly.pdbx_seq_one_letter_code
_entity_poly.pdbx_strand_id
1 'polypeptide(L)'
;PEIAGHCVDVGEEAERLAQVFEVSPLSAKTAGLLHDIGAIIRNDQRVTIAREWGIEVLPEEEKFPLILHQKLSRVMARELFRIEDDEILSAIECHTTLRPGATALDKIVFIADKLKWDQNAVPPYMERVKKGLEISLDRGVFDFLSHMWERRDELAVVHPWLSQAYHEVNYPGLKSEACRSL
;
A
#
# COMPACT_ATOMS: atom_id res chain seq x y z
N PRO A 1 0.59 19.76 7.74
CA PRO A 1 1.76 19.35 8.56
C PRO A 1 1.78 17.84 8.80
N GLU A 2 0.65 17.20 9.17
CA GLU A 2 0.57 15.78 9.50
C GLU A 2 0.90 14.87 8.30
N ILE A 3 0.24 15.06 7.15
CA ILE A 3 0.50 14.29 5.93
C ILE A 3 1.98 14.38 5.52
N ALA A 4 2.58 15.57 5.56
CA ALA A 4 3.96 15.74 5.16
C ALA A 4 4.94 15.00 6.10
N GLY A 5 4.69 15.01 7.42
CA GLY A 5 5.46 14.24 8.39
C GLY A 5 5.37 12.74 8.12
N HIS A 6 4.15 12.24 7.93
CA HIS A 6 3.90 10.84 7.56
C HIS A 6 4.64 10.43 6.28
N CYS A 7 4.56 11.25 5.22
CA CYS A 7 5.29 10.98 3.98
C CYS A 7 6.82 10.87 4.18
N VAL A 8 7.40 11.70 5.05
CA VAL A 8 8.84 11.61 5.38
C VAL A 8 9.13 10.30 6.10
N ASP A 9 8.36 9.95 7.13
CA ASP A 9 8.55 8.72 7.89
C ASP A 9 8.40 7.47 7.02
N VAL A 10 7.43 7.45 6.11
CA VAL A 10 7.22 6.36 5.13
C VAL A 10 8.35 6.32 4.12
N GLY A 11 8.84 7.47 3.64
CA GLY A 11 9.98 7.55 2.72
C GLY A 11 11.25 6.96 3.33
N GLU A 12 11.55 7.29 4.59
CA GLU A 12 12.71 6.75 5.33
C GLU A 12 12.58 5.24 5.57
N GLU A 13 11.39 4.77 5.92
CA GLU A 13 11.15 3.33 6.12
C GLU A 13 11.22 2.55 4.81
N ALA A 14 10.67 3.09 3.73
CA ALA A 14 10.76 2.48 2.40
C ALA A 14 12.21 2.38 1.93
N GLU A 15 13.03 3.43 2.13
CA GLU A 15 14.47 3.41 1.87
C GLU A 15 15.19 2.31 2.67
N ARG A 16 14.90 2.19 3.96
CA ARG A 16 15.48 1.16 4.83
C ARG A 16 15.09 -0.25 4.38
N LEU A 17 13.80 -0.49 4.09
CA LEU A 17 13.34 -1.79 3.59
C LEU A 17 13.95 -2.13 2.23
N ALA A 18 14.07 -1.15 1.34
CA ALA A 18 14.69 -1.35 0.03
C ALA A 18 16.15 -1.80 0.12
N GLN A 19 16.92 -1.29 1.10
CA GLN A 19 18.28 -1.77 1.38
C GLN A 19 18.29 -3.23 1.85
N VAL A 20 17.32 -3.62 2.69
CA VAL A 20 17.22 -5.00 3.20
C VAL A 20 16.84 -5.99 2.10
N PHE A 21 15.95 -5.59 1.18
CA PHE A 21 15.40 -6.47 0.14
C PHE A 21 16.01 -6.22 -1.26
N GLU A 22 17.16 -5.53 -1.32
CA GLU A 22 17.95 -5.33 -2.55
C GLU A 22 17.18 -4.66 -3.69
N VAL A 23 16.30 -3.71 -3.35
CA VAL A 23 15.59 -2.83 -4.29
C VAL A 23 16.25 -1.44 -4.28
N SER A 24 16.03 -0.61 -5.30
CA SER A 24 16.55 0.76 -5.34
C SER A 24 16.09 1.60 -4.14
N PRO A 25 16.99 1.97 -3.20
CA PRO A 25 16.59 2.77 -2.04
C PRO A 25 16.09 4.16 -2.43
N LEU A 26 16.65 4.75 -3.49
CA LEU A 26 16.24 6.06 -3.99
C LEU A 26 14.81 6.01 -4.55
N SER A 27 14.49 4.98 -5.35
CA SER A 27 13.13 4.80 -5.89
C SER A 27 12.11 4.58 -4.78
N ALA A 28 12.46 3.76 -3.79
CA ALA A 28 11.60 3.48 -2.64
C ALA A 28 11.35 4.73 -1.78
N LYS A 29 12.39 5.49 -1.48
CA LYS A 29 12.27 6.77 -0.76
C LYS A 29 11.41 7.75 -1.52
N THR A 30 11.65 7.90 -2.83
CA THR A 30 10.88 8.82 -3.68
C THR A 30 9.40 8.44 -3.69
N ALA A 31 9.08 7.17 -3.88
CA ALA A 31 7.70 6.69 -3.86
C ALA A 31 7.04 6.91 -2.48
N GLY A 32 7.76 6.61 -1.39
CA GLY A 32 7.28 6.83 -0.02
C GLY A 32 7.03 8.31 0.29
N LEU A 33 7.90 9.21 -0.16
CA LEU A 33 7.71 10.67 0.01
C LEU A 33 6.47 11.20 -0.73
N LEU A 34 6.07 10.56 -1.82
CA LEU A 34 5.00 11.03 -2.70
C LEU A 34 3.70 10.20 -2.61
N HIS A 35 3.70 9.09 -1.84
CA HIS A 35 2.59 8.15 -1.83
C HIS A 35 1.24 8.80 -1.45
N ASP A 36 1.26 9.77 -0.54
CA ASP A 36 0.06 10.36 0.08
C ASP A 36 -0.22 11.81 -0.32
N ILE A 37 0.50 12.35 -1.33
CA ILE A 37 0.30 13.76 -1.76
C ILE A 37 -1.12 14.03 -2.26
N GLY A 38 -1.83 13.02 -2.77
CA GLY A 38 -3.24 13.11 -3.17
C GLY A 38 -4.22 13.19 -2.00
N ALA A 39 -3.77 12.88 -0.77
CA ALA A 39 -4.61 12.96 0.42
C ALA A 39 -5.02 14.40 0.78
N ILE A 40 -4.33 15.42 0.24
CA ILE A 40 -4.71 16.84 0.37
C ILE A 40 -6.05 17.15 -0.31
N ILE A 41 -6.47 16.33 -1.29
CA ILE A 41 -7.76 16.47 -1.96
C ILE A 41 -8.85 15.97 -1.00
N ARG A 42 -9.85 16.82 -0.77
CA ARG A 42 -10.96 16.50 0.13
C ARG A 42 -11.69 15.24 -0.35
N ASN A 43 -12.07 14.39 0.59
CA ASN A 43 -12.70 13.10 0.30
C ASN A 43 -13.97 13.22 -0.57
N ASP A 44 -14.78 14.25 -0.35
CA ASP A 44 -16.00 14.54 -1.11
C ASP A 44 -15.76 15.02 -2.56
N GLN A 45 -14.52 15.37 -2.91
CA GLN A 45 -14.13 15.84 -4.24
C GLN A 45 -13.37 14.78 -5.05
N ARG A 46 -12.87 13.72 -4.40
CA ARG A 46 -11.95 12.75 -5.05
C ARG A 46 -12.54 12.06 -6.26
N VAL A 47 -13.81 11.64 -6.21
CA VAL A 47 -14.48 10.97 -7.33
C VAL A 47 -14.60 11.91 -8.53
N THR A 48 -15.02 13.15 -8.30
CA THR A 48 -15.17 14.16 -9.37
C THR A 48 -13.82 14.46 -10.01
N ILE A 49 -12.81 14.77 -9.19
CA ILE A 49 -11.47 15.10 -9.67
C ILE A 49 -10.83 13.90 -10.39
N ALA A 50 -10.97 12.68 -9.86
CA ALA A 50 -10.46 11.48 -10.52
C ALA A 50 -11.05 11.32 -11.93
N ARG A 51 -12.36 11.50 -12.09
CA ARG A 51 -13.03 11.43 -13.40
C ARG A 51 -12.58 12.55 -14.34
N GLU A 52 -12.43 13.78 -13.85
CA GLU A 52 -11.91 14.93 -14.62
C GLU A 52 -10.48 14.69 -15.11
N TRP A 53 -9.66 14.00 -14.31
CA TRP A 53 -8.28 13.64 -14.68
C TRP A 53 -8.19 12.36 -15.52
N GLY A 54 -9.31 11.76 -15.92
CA GLY A 54 -9.37 10.55 -16.72
C GLY A 54 -8.94 9.28 -15.94
N ILE A 55 -8.99 9.33 -14.61
CA ILE A 55 -8.69 8.18 -13.75
C ILE A 55 -9.92 7.28 -13.70
N GLU A 56 -9.73 5.98 -13.96
CA GLU A 56 -10.78 4.99 -13.76
C GLU A 56 -11.15 4.90 -12.28
N VAL A 57 -12.45 5.05 -11.99
CA VAL A 57 -13.04 4.92 -10.66
C VAL A 57 -13.85 3.64 -10.59
N LEU A 58 -13.42 2.72 -9.73
CA LEU A 58 -14.11 1.46 -9.49
C LEU A 58 -15.34 1.67 -8.58
N PRO A 59 -16.35 0.77 -8.63
CA PRO A 59 -17.52 0.87 -7.75
C PRO A 59 -17.18 0.93 -6.25
N GLU A 60 -16.17 0.20 -5.82
CA GLU A 60 -15.66 0.19 -4.44
C GLU A 60 -15.03 1.53 -4.05
N GLU A 61 -14.32 2.16 -4.99
CA GLU A 61 -13.72 3.49 -4.80
C GLU A 61 -14.77 4.60 -4.82
N GLU A 62 -15.84 4.46 -5.61
CA GLU A 62 -16.97 5.38 -5.56
C GLU A 62 -17.72 5.29 -4.23
N LYS A 63 -17.90 4.08 -3.70
CA LYS A 63 -18.52 3.83 -2.41
C LYS A 63 -17.64 4.30 -1.23
N PHE A 64 -16.31 4.19 -1.36
CA PHE A 64 -15.34 4.59 -0.34
C PHE A 64 -14.21 5.44 -0.95
N PRO A 65 -14.47 6.73 -1.25
CA PRO A 65 -13.54 7.59 -2.00
C PRO A 65 -12.19 7.83 -1.31
N LEU A 66 -12.08 7.45 -0.02
CA LEU A 66 -10.80 7.54 0.69
C LEU A 66 -9.69 6.82 -0.07
N ILE A 67 -9.97 5.67 -0.69
CA ILE A 67 -8.97 4.86 -1.42
C ILE A 67 -8.42 5.60 -2.66
N LEU A 68 -9.19 6.49 -3.28
CA LEU A 68 -8.77 7.19 -4.51
C LEU A 68 -7.53 8.05 -4.34
N HIS A 69 -7.13 8.43 -3.10
CA HIS A 69 -5.93 9.24 -2.90
C HIS A 69 -4.68 8.59 -3.51
N GLN A 70 -4.56 7.27 -3.51
CA GLN A 70 -3.42 6.56 -4.11
C GLN A 70 -3.32 6.81 -5.63
N LYS A 71 -4.42 6.74 -6.37
CA LYS A 71 -4.47 7.03 -7.82
C LYS A 71 -4.26 8.52 -8.11
N LEU A 72 -4.81 9.39 -7.28
CA LEU A 72 -4.61 10.84 -7.37
C LEU A 72 -3.14 11.20 -7.08
N SER A 73 -2.51 10.56 -6.08
CA SER A 73 -1.09 10.73 -5.78
C SER A 73 -0.20 10.38 -6.96
N ARG A 74 -0.50 9.27 -7.67
CA ARG A 74 0.23 8.89 -8.89
C ARG A 74 0.20 9.99 -9.95
N VAL A 75 -0.98 10.54 -10.24
CA VAL A 75 -1.11 11.61 -11.24
C VAL A 75 -0.37 12.86 -10.78
N MET A 76 -0.51 13.25 -9.52
CA MET A 76 0.19 14.40 -8.96
C MET A 76 1.71 14.20 -8.96
N ALA A 77 2.22 13.00 -8.65
CA ALA A 77 3.64 12.70 -8.71
C ALA A 77 4.18 12.89 -10.14
N ARG A 78 3.46 12.40 -11.14
CA ARG A 78 3.84 12.57 -12.54
C ARG A 78 3.78 14.02 -12.99
N GLU A 79 2.68 14.72 -12.76
CA GLU A 79 2.43 16.04 -13.34
C GLU A 79 3.16 17.17 -12.59
N LEU A 80 3.24 17.09 -11.25
CA LEU A 80 3.82 18.17 -10.43
C LEU A 80 5.30 17.93 -10.11
N PHE A 81 5.70 16.67 -9.91
CA PHE A 81 7.07 16.31 -9.52
C PHE A 81 7.88 15.72 -10.68
N ARG A 82 7.27 15.57 -11.86
CA ARG A 82 7.92 15.06 -13.08
C ARG A 82 8.52 13.67 -12.89
N ILE A 83 7.85 12.82 -12.11
CA ILE A 83 8.23 11.42 -11.99
C ILE A 83 7.82 10.70 -13.29
N GLU A 84 8.78 10.16 -14.01
CA GLU A 84 8.56 9.43 -15.27
C GLU A 84 8.80 7.93 -15.11
N ASP A 85 9.36 7.50 -13.97
CA ASP A 85 9.61 6.10 -13.65
C ASP A 85 8.29 5.39 -13.31
N ASP A 86 7.88 4.47 -14.18
CA ASP A 86 6.62 3.73 -14.03
C ASP A 86 6.62 2.81 -12.80
N GLU A 87 7.77 2.33 -12.31
CA GLU A 87 7.82 1.52 -11.10
C GLU A 87 7.54 2.39 -9.85
N ILE A 88 8.08 3.61 -9.79
CA ILE A 88 7.79 4.57 -8.72
C ILE A 88 6.30 4.95 -8.77
N LEU A 89 5.79 5.28 -9.96
CA LEU A 89 4.37 5.65 -10.13
C LEU A 89 3.43 4.50 -9.76
N SER A 90 3.82 3.26 -10.06
CA SER A 90 3.06 2.07 -9.67
C SER A 90 3.00 1.90 -8.16
N ALA A 91 4.14 2.02 -7.48
CA ALA A 91 4.21 1.88 -6.04
C ALA A 91 3.36 2.96 -5.32
N ILE A 92 3.35 4.18 -5.84
CA ILE A 92 2.46 5.25 -5.36
C ILE A 92 0.99 4.86 -5.55
N GLU A 93 0.62 4.33 -6.73
CA GLU A 93 -0.77 4.05 -7.09
C GLU A 93 -1.42 2.94 -6.28
N CYS A 94 -0.64 2.01 -5.73
CA CYS A 94 -1.17 0.83 -5.06
C CYS A 94 -0.81 0.71 -3.57
N HIS A 95 -0.24 1.75 -2.97
CA HIS A 95 0.24 1.71 -1.58
C HIS A 95 -0.86 1.42 -0.54
N THR A 96 -2.12 1.71 -0.83
CA THR A 96 -3.24 1.47 0.10
C THR A 96 -3.78 0.05 0.00
N THR A 97 -3.98 -0.45 -1.23
CA THR A 97 -4.73 -1.69 -1.50
C THR A 97 -3.88 -2.83 -2.00
N LEU A 98 -2.69 -2.58 -2.45
CA LEU A 98 -1.78 -3.45 -3.20
C LEU A 98 -2.45 -4.10 -4.42
N ARG A 99 -1.86 -3.95 -5.60
CA ARG A 99 -2.39 -4.54 -6.84
C ARG A 99 -1.94 -6.00 -7.01
N PRO A 100 -2.64 -6.81 -7.81
CA PRO A 100 -2.11 -8.10 -8.27
C PRO A 100 -0.85 -7.89 -9.12
N GLY A 101 0.06 -8.85 -9.12
CA GLY A 101 1.34 -8.74 -9.82
C GLY A 101 2.27 -7.66 -9.26
N ALA A 102 2.12 -7.30 -7.98
CA ALA A 102 2.89 -6.25 -7.33
C ALA A 102 4.39 -6.53 -7.40
N THR A 103 5.17 -5.52 -7.82
CA THR A 103 6.63 -5.57 -7.82
C THR A 103 7.19 -5.53 -6.40
N ALA A 104 8.49 -5.76 -6.24
CA ALA A 104 9.14 -5.60 -4.94
C ALA A 104 9.05 -4.16 -4.43
N LEU A 105 9.13 -3.16 -5.32
CA LEU A 105 8.98 -1.75 -4.97
C LEU A 105 7.56 -1.43 -4.49
N ASP A 106 6.52 -1.93 -5.19
CA ASP A 106 5.12 -1.80 -4.78
C ASP A 106 4.92 -2.32 -3.35
N LYS A 107 5.43 -3.52 -3.06
CA LYS A 107 5.36 -4.19 -1.76
C LYS A 107 6.08 -3.43 -0.66
N ILE A 108 7.25 -2.86 -0.96
CA ILE A 108 8.05 -2.07 -0.01
C ILE A 108 7.28 -0.82 0.41
N VAL A 109 6.76 -0.04 -0.54
CA VAL A 109 6.02 1.19 -0.22
C VAL A 109 4.73 0.86 0.51
N PHE A 110 4.00 -0.16 0.06
CA PHE A 110 2.80 -0.66 0.72
C PHE A 110 3.05 -1.03 2.20
N ILE A 111 4.11 -1.78 2.50
CA ILE A 111 4.43 -2.20 3.87
C ILE A 111 5.01 -1.05 4.70
N ALA A 112 5.84 -0.19 4.11
CA ALA A 112 6.41 0.96 4.81
C ALA A 112 5.32 1.87 5.38
N ASP A 113 4.27 2.15 4.61
CA ASP A 113 3.10 2.90 5.05
C ASP A 113 2.40 2.22 6.26
N LYS A 114 2.25 0.89 6.23
CA LYS A 114 1.59 0.17 7.33
C LYS A 114 2.45 0.10 8.60
N LEU A 115 3.78 0.12 8.47
CA LEU A 115 4.70 0.16 9.59
C LEU A 115 4.79 1.55 10.24
N LYS A 116 4.54 2.61 9.48
CA LYS A 116 4.54 4.02 9.95
C LYS A 116 3.13 4.52 10.26
N TRP A 117 2.33 3.66 10.87
CA TRP A 117 1.00 4.01 11.33
C TRP A 117 1.04 5.20 12.29
N ASP A 118 0.34 6.27 11.94
CA ASP A 118 0.38 7.58 12.60
C ASP A 118 -0.69 7.79 13.69
N GLN A 119 -1.48 6.76 14.01
CA GLN A 119 -2.53 6.84 15.02
C GLN A 119 -2.05 6.36 16.41
N ASN A 120 -2.75 6.80 17.46
CA ASN A 120 -2.33 6.67 18.87
C ASN A 120 -2.23 5.23 19.41
N ALA A 121 -2.62 4.21 18.66
CA ALA A 121 -2.57 2.81 19.10
C ALA A 121 -1.75 1.95 18.13
N VAL A 122 -0.95 1.03 18.66
CA VAL A 122 -0.23 0.06 17.84
C VAL A 122 -1.24 -0.88 17.17
N PRO A 123 -1.26 -0.96 15.83
CA PRO A 123 -2.20 -1.82 15.13
C PRO A 123 -2.00 -3.31 15.46
N PRO A 124 -3.07 -4.10 15.53
CA PRO A 124 -2.98 -5.52 15.92
C PRO A 124 -2.14 -6.38 14.94
N TYR A 125 -1.98 -5.95 13.70
CA TYR A 125 -1.15 -6.64 12.70
C TYR A 125 0.35 -6.39 12.85
N MET A 126 0.77 -5.36 13.57
CA MET A 126 2.14 -4.84 13.56
C MET A 126 3.20 -5.91 13.89
N GLU A 127 3.01 -6.66 14.97
CA GLU A 127 3.95 -7.70 15.39
C GLU A 127 4.03 -8.85 14.37
N ARG A 128 2.89 -9.25 13.80
CA ARG A 128 2.82 -10.30 12.77
C ARG A 128 3.58 -9.88 11.52
N VAL A 129 3.35 -8.66 11.05
CA VAL A 129 4.04 -8.10 9.87
C VAL A 129 5.55 -8.00 10.09
N LYS A 130 6.00 -7.47 11.24
CA LYS A 130 7.43 -7.37 11.56
C LYS A 130 8.12 -8.73 11.56
N LYS A 131 7.53 -9.74 12.20
CA LYS A 131 8.05 -11.12 12.17
C LYS A 131 8.06 -11.72 10.76
N GLY A 132 7.05 -11.43 9.95
CA GLY A 132 7.02 -11.83 8.55
C GLY A 132 8.16 -11.24 7.74
N LEU A 133 8.47 -9.96 7.96
CA LEU A 133 9.57 -9.26 7.28
C LEU A 133 10.96 -9.80 7.66
N GLU A 134 11.13 -10.41 8.85
CA GLU A 134 12.38 -11.12 9.22
C GLU A 134 12.60 -12.36 8.34
N ILE A 135 11.53 -12.92 7.75
CA ILE A 135 11.60 -14.09 6.86
C ILE A 135 11.76 -13.65 5.41
N SER A 136 10.85 -12.78 4.92
CA SER A 136 10.89 -12.21 3.57
C SER A 136 9.91 -11.04 3.41
N LEU A 137 10.10 -10.23 2.37
CA LEU A 137 9.16 -9.18 1.98
C LEU A 137 7.76 -9.76 1.70
N ASP A 138 7.69 -10.86 0.93
CA ASP A 138 6.43 -11.51 0.58
C ASP A 138 5.69 -12.04 1.83
N ARG A 139 6.43 -12.52 2.82
CA ARG A 139 5.82 -12.98 4.07
C ARG A 139 5.24 -11.80 4.86
N GLY A 140 5.95 -10.69 4.99
CA GLY A 140 5.42 -9.49 5.66
C GLY A 140 4.16 -8.96 4.98
N VAL A 141 4.16 -8.89 3.63
CA VAL A 141 2.99 -8.51 2.82
C VAL A 141 1.83 -9.47 3.05
N PHE A 142 2.09 -10.78 2.97
CA PHE A 142 1.05 -11.80 3.19
C PHE A 142 0.43 -11.70 4.59
N ASP A 143 1.24 -11.46 5.61
CA ASP A 143 0.76 -11.35 6.99
C ASP A 143 -0.18 -10.14 7.17
N PHE A 144 0.10 -9.00 6.50
CA PHE A 144 -0.82 -7.87 6.47
C PHE A 144 -2.09 -8.16 5.67
N LEU A 145 -1.96 -8.69 4.44
CA LEU A 145 -3.11 -9.01 3.60
C LEU A 145 -4.02 -10.04 4.27
N SER A 146 -3.46 -11.03 4.98
CA SER A 146 -4.21 -12.01 5.76
C SER A 146 -5.00 -11.35 6.88
N HIS A 147 -4.39 -10.42 7.62
CA HIS A 147 -5.10 -9.67 8.65
C HIS A 147 -6.30 -8.90 8.08
N MET A 148 -6.14 -8.24 6.93
CA MET A 148 -7.22 -7.53 6.26
C MET A 148 -8.31 -8.49 5.75
N TRP A 149 -7.92 -9.64 5.20
CA TRP A 149 -8.83 -10.65 4.67
C TRP A 149 -9.65 -11.36 5.76
N GLU A 150 -9.02 -11.67 6.88
CA GLU A 150 -9.67 -12.24 8.07
C GLU A 150 -10.80 -11.31 8.59
N ARG A 151 -10.65 -10.00 8.40
CA ARG A 151 -11.59 -8.95 8.82
C ARG A 151 -12.36 -8.30 7.68
N ARG A 152 -12.41 -8.91 6.51
CA ARG A 152 -13.04 -8.32 5.30
C ARG A 152 -14.49 -7.91 5.49
N ASP A 153 -15.22 -8.62 6.35
CA ASP A 153 -16.64 -8.34 6.64
C ASP A 153 -16.83 -7.07 7.52
N GLU A 154 -15.75 -6.58 8.13
CA GLU A 154 -15.72 -5.33 8.92
C GLU A 154 -15.27 -4.13 8.06
N LEU A 155 -14.73 -4.36 6.86
CA LEU A 155 -14.26 -3.29 5.99
C LEU A 155 -15.41 -2.53 5.35
N ALA A 156 -15.26 -1.22 5.16
CA ALA A 156 -16.23 -0.40 4.45
C ALA A 156 -16.46 -0.92 3.00
N VAL A 157 -15.40 -1.38 2.36
CA VAL A 157 -15.39 -2.06 1.06
C VAL A 157 -14.23 -3.06 1.01
N VAL A 158 -14.39 -4.14 0.25
CA VAL A 158 -13.27 -5.03 -0.12
C VAL A 158 -12.84 -4.63 -1.53
N HIS A 159 -11.72 -3.93 -1.63
CA HIS A 159 -11.21 -3.50 -2.94
C HIS A 159 -10.77 -4.70 -3.77
N PRO A 160 -11.07 -4.74 -5.10
CA PRO A 160 -10.69 -5.87 -5.96
C PRO A 160 -9.20 -6.19 -5.94
N TRP A 161 -8.35 -5.16 -5.90
CA TRP A 161 -6.90 -5.35 -5.82
C TRP A 161 -6.46 -6.06 -4.54
N LEU A 162 -7.01 -5.66 -3.38
CA LEU A 162 -6.74 -6.33 -2.10
C LEU A 162 -7.09 -7.83 -2.17
N SER A 163 -8.27 -8.15 -2.69
CA SER A 163 -8.73 -9.53 -2.87
C SER A 163 -7.81 -10.33 -3.78
N GLN A 164 -7.47 -9.76 -4.94
CA GLN A 164 -6.60 -10.41 -5.93
C GLN A 164 -5.19 -10.61 -5.39
N ALA A 165 -4.58 -9.57 -4.79
CA ALA A 165 -3.25 -9.65 -4.19
C ALA A 165 -3.19 -10.69 -3.07
N TYR A 166 -4.20 -10.78 -2.20
CA TYR A 166 -4.26 -11.79 -1.14
C TYR A 166 -4.25 -13.22 -1.71
N HIS A 167 -5.02 -13.48 -2.77
CA HIS A 167 -5.06 -14.80 -3.38
C HIS A 167 -3.81 -15.14 -4.19
N GLU A 168 -3.10 -14.14 -4.71
CA GLU A 168 -1.88 -14.30 -5.51
C GLU A 168 -0.66 -14.53 -4.63
N VAL A 169 -0.49 -13.79 -3.54
CA VAL A 169 0.60 -13.97 -2.58
C VAL A 169 0.37 -15.26 -1.79
N ASN A 170 0.32 -16.38 -2.55
CA ASN A 170 0.12 -17.72 -2.03
C ASN A 170 1.42 -18.18 -1.39
N TYR A 171 1.59 -17.89 -0.09
CA TYR A 171 2.78 -18.33 0.64
C TYR A 171 2.75 -19.88 0.81
N PRO A 172 3.65 -20.63 0.15
CA PRO A 172 3.59 -22.10 0.13
C PRO A 172 3.74 -22.76 1.50
N GLY A 173 4.25 -22.03 2.50
CA GLY A 173 4.48 -22.55 3.85
C GLY A 173 3.23 -22.63 4.74
N LEU A 174 2.15 -21.89 4.44
CA LEU A 174 0.97 -21.85 5.31
C LEU A 174 -0.05 -22.95 5.04
N LYS A 175 0.01 -23.60 3.87
CA LYS A 175 -0.84 -24.79 3.60
C LYS A 175 -0.50 -25.99 4.48
N SER A 176 0.69 -26.00 5.14
CA SER A 176 1.12 -27.13 5.98
C SER A 176 0.72 -27.04 7.46
N GLU A 177 0.40 -25.84 7.96
CA GLU A 177 0.04 -25.67 9.37
C GLU A 177 -1.47 -25.79 9.63
N ALA A 178 -2.30 -25.31 8.69
CA ALA A 178 -3.76 -25.45 8.81
C ALA A 178 -4.26 -26.90 8.64
N CYS A 179 -3.44 -27.80 8.04
CA CYS A 179 -3.76 -29.21 7.87
C CYS A 179 -3.25 -30.13 9.02
N ARG A 180 -2.52 -29.59 10.01
CA ARG A 180 -2.01 -30.38 11.16
C ARG A 180 -2.83 -30.24 12.43
N SER A 181 -3.93 -29.52 12.39
CA SER A 181 -4.83 -29.28 13.53
C SER A 181 -6.27 -29.76 13.28
N LEU A 182 -6.44 -30.87 12.55
CA LEU A 182 -7.69 -31.64 12.46
C LEU A 182 -7.43 -33.09 12.85
#